data_5bb7a5fce4690c5335b77fc9bcf89596
#
_entry.id   5bb7a5fce4690c5335b77fc9bcf89596
#
_cell.length_a   1.000
_cell.length_b   1.000
_cell.length_c   1.000
_cell.angle_alpha   90.00
_cell.angle_beta   90.00
_cell.angle_gamma   90.00
#
_symmetry.space_group_name_H-M   'P 1'
#
loop_
_entity.id
_entity.type
_entity.pdbx_description
1 polymer ?
#
loop_
_entity_poly.entity_id
_entity_poly.type
_entity_poly.pdbx_seq_one_letter_code
_entity_poly.pdbx_strand_id
1 'polypeptide(L)'
;PEGKTRSLSDLKGKIVLIDFWASWCRPCRMENPNVVKAYDKFKDAKFKKAKGFEIFSVSLDRNKTDWVRAIESDNLKWDNHVSDLKFWQSEAARIYNVNGIPATFLIDEEGTIIAKNLRGGTLESTLEKLTE
;
A
#
# COMPACT_ATOMS: atom_id res chain seq x y z
N PRO A 1 -5.92 10.24 -6.70
CA PRO A 1 -5.45 11.46 -7.37
C PRO A 1 -6.47 12.07 -8.33
N GLU A 2 -7.31 11.24 -8.93
CA GLU A 2 -8.31 11.72 -9.89
C GLU A 2 -9.58 12.26 -9.22
N GLY A 3 -9.58 12.43 -7.92
CA GLY A 3 -10.74 12.89 -7.18
C GLY A 3 -11.77 11.82 -6.88
N LYS A 4 -11.49 10.58 -7.23
CA LYS A 4 -12.39 9.46 -6.96
C LYS A 4 -12.21 8.95 -5.55
N THR A 5 -13.31 8.56 -4.91
CA THR A 5 -13.27 7.92 -3.61
C THR A 5 -12.91 6.44 -3.81
N ARG A 6 -11.93 5.98 -3.07
CA ARG A 6 -11.54 4.57 -3.08
C ARG A 6 -11.63 4.02 -1.66
N SER A 7 -12.24 2.87 -1.50
CA SER A 7 -12.42 2.23 -0.21
C SER A 7 -11.72 0.89 -0.17
N LEU A 8 -11.18 0.56 0.99
CA LEU A 8 -10.55 -0.73 1.22
C LEU A 8 -11.56 -1.86 1.00
N SER A 9 -12.84 -1.63 1.32
CA SER A 9 -13.91 -2.61 1.14
C SER A 9 -14.10 -3.00 -0.34
N ASP A 10 -13.68 -2.15 -1.27
CA ASP A 10 -13.76 -2.46 -2.71
C ASP A 10 -12.81 -3.61 -3.09
N LEU A 11 -11.84 -3.91 -2.24
CA LEU A 11 -10.85 -4.94 -2.49
C LEU A 11 -11.09 -6.21 -1.68
N LYS A 12 -12.28 -6.36 -1.10
CA LYS A 12 -12.64 -7.51 -0.28
C LYS A 12 -12.46 -8.81 -1.07
N GLY A 13 -11.90 -9.81 -0.41
CA GLY A 13 -11.62 -11.10 -1.04
C GLY A 13 -10.20 -11.21 -1.60
N LYS A 14 -9.48 -10.09 -1.66
CA LYS A 14 -8.08 -10.08 -2.11
C LYS A 14 -7.14 -9.91 -0.93
N ILE A 15 -5.89 -10.32 -1.12
CA ILE A 15 -4.82 -9.95 -0.20
C ILE A 15 -4.43 -8.51 -0.53
N VAL A 16 -4.38 -7.64 0.47
CA VAL A 16 -4.09 -6.23 0.26
C VAL A 16 -2.93 -5.78 1.13
N LEU A 17 -1.96 -5.12 0.52
CA LEU A 17 -0.91 -4.42 1.25
C LEU A 17 -1.36 -2.97 1.41
N ILE A 18 -1.60 -2.56 2.64
CA ILE A 18 -1.90 -1.16 2.96
C ILE A 18 -0.57 -0.50 3.27
N ASP A 19 -0.22 0.51 2.47
CA ASP A 19 1.09 1.17 2.54
C ASP A 19 0.93 2.65 2.89
N PHE A 20 1.35 3.02 4.08
CA PHE A 20 1.37 4.43 4.52
C PHE A 20 2.71 5.04 4.17
N TRP A 21 2.70 6.12 3.38
CA TRP A 21 3.90 6.74 2.85
C TRP A 21 3.69 8.23 2.60
N ALA A 22 4.68 8.92 2.09
CA ALA A 22 4.55 10.29 1.62
C ALA A 22 5.67 10.62 0.63
N SER A 23 5.42 11.61 -0.22
CA SER A 23 6.42 12.05 -1.20
C SER A 23 7.68 12.60 -0.54
N TRP A 24 7.54 13.19 0.66
CA TRP A 24 8.66 13.78 1.42
C TRP A 24 9.38 12.75 2.28
N CYS A 25 8.90 11.51 2.33
CA CYS A 25 9.47 10.48 3.20
C CYS A 25 10.55 9.71 2.44
N ARG A 26 11.82 10.02 2.70
CA ARG A 26 12.92 9.37 2.01
C ARG A 26 12.96 7.86 2.19
N PRO A 27 12.83 7.32 3.43
CA PRO A 27 12.81 5.85 3.59
C PRO A 27 11.64 5.20 2.83
N CYS A 28 10.49 5.87 2.75
CA CYS A 28 9.36 5.37 1.96
C CYS A 28 9.73 5.27 0.49
N ARG A 29 10.38 6.33 -0.04
CA ARG A 29 10.77 6.38 -1.44
C ARG A 29 11.84 5.33 -1.74
N MET A 30 12.72 5.05 -0.79
CA MET A 30 13.74 4.01 -0.94
C MET A 30 13.15 2.62 -0.95
N GLU A 31 12.06 2.40 -0.24
CA GLU A 31 11.38 1.11 -0.20
C GLU A 31 10.45 0.89 -1.40
N ASN A 32 9.99 1.96 -2.05
CA ASN A 32 9.02 1.87 -3.14
C ASN A 32 9.43 0.92 -4.28
N PRO A 33 10.71 0.83 -4.70
CA PRO A 33 11.09 -0.15 -5.72
C PRO A 33 10.77 -1.59 -5.33
N ASN A 34 10.90 -1.94 -4.04
CA ASN A 34 10.56 -3.28 -3.56
C ASN A 34 9.06 -3.51 -3.61
N VAL A 35 8.28 -2.47 -3.31
CA VAL A 35 6.81 -2.54 -3.37
C VAL A 35 6.35 -2.73 -4.81
N VAL A 36 6.94 -1.98 -5.75
CA VAL A 36 6.63 -2.11 -7.17
C VAL A 36 6.98 -3.51 -7.67
N LYS A 37 8.13 -4.03 -7.25
CA LYS A 37 8.55 -5.38 -7.62
C LYS A 37 7.57 -6.44 -7.13
N ALA A 38 7.09 -6.30 -5.89
CA ALA A 38 6.10 -7.20 -5.33
C ALA A 38 4.78 -7.12 -6.10
N TYR A 39 4.36 -5.91 -6.45
CA TYR A 39 3.15 -5.73 -7.23
C TYR A 39 3.24 -6.43 -8.59
N ASP A 40 4.34 -6.20 -9.32
CA ASP A 40 4.54 -6.81 -10.63
C ASP A 40 4.55 -8.34 -10.55
N LYS A 41 5.13 -8.88 -9.50
CA LYS A 41 5.25 -10.33 -9.33
C LYS A 41 3.91 -10.99 -8.97
N PHE A 42 3.12 -10.33 -8.11
CA PHE A 42 1.95 -10.97 -7.51
C PHE A 42 0.60 -10.47 -8.01
N LYS A 43 0.55 -9.41 -8.80
CA LYS A 43 -0.74 -8.85 -9.26
C LYS A 43 -1.60 -9.87 -10.01
N ASP A 44 -0.97 -10.79 -10.73
CA ASP A 44 -1.66 -11.83 -11.50
C ASP A 44 -1.45 -13.23 -10.92
N ALA A 45 -0.84 -13.33 -9.75
CA ALA A 45 -0.57 -14.62 -9.12
C ALA A 45 -1.86 -15.25 -8.60
N LYS A 46 -1.85 -16.57 -8.51
CA LYS A 46 -2.98 -17.31 -7.94
C LYS A 46 -2.69 -17.62 -6.49
N PHE A 47 -3.64 -17.29 -5.63
CA PHE A 47 -3.51 -17.47 -4.19
C PHE A 47 -4.37 -18.63 -3.73
N LYS A 48 -3.97 -19.25 -2.61
CA LYS A 48 -4.65 -20.43 -2.07
C LYS A 48 -6.09 -20.14 -1.67
N LYS A 49 -6.36 -18.94 -1.12
CA LYS A 49 -7.66 -18.58 -0.58
C LYS A 49 -8.20 -17.26 -1.13
N ALA A 50 -7.32 -16.38 -1.54
CA ALA A 50 -7.71 -15.03 -1.99
C ALA A 50 -7.90 -14.99 -3.49
N LYS A 51 -8.70 -14.02 -3.93
CA LYS A 51 -8.98 -13.79 -5.36
C LYS A 51 -7.82 -13.14 -6.10
N GLY A 52 -6.88 -12.53 -5.39
CA GLY A 52 -5.75 -11.86 -5.98
C GLY A 52 -5.02 -11.00 -4.98
N PHE A 53 -4.16 -10.12 -5.46
CA PHE A 53 -3.35 -9.22 -4.65
C PHE A 53 -3.49 -7.80 -5.16
N GLU A 54 -3.64 -6.86 -4.22
CA GLU A 54 -3.67 -5.43 -4.52
C GLU A 54 -2.86 -4.64 -3.50
N ILE A 55 -2.50 -3.43 -3.90
CA ILE A 55 -1.87 -2.48 -2.99
C ILE A 55 -2.80 -1.30 -2.82
N PHE A 56 -2.93 -0.83 -1.59
CA PHE A 56 -3.75 0.31 -1.22
C PHE A 56 -2.83 1.30 -0.50
N SER A 57 -2.42 2.34 -1.22
CA SER A 57 -1.44 3.30 -0.71
C SER A 57 -2.14 4.51 -0.12
N VAL A 58 -1.79 4.84 1.13
CA VAL A 58 -2.34 5.99 1.84
C VAL A 58 -1.22 7.00 2.03
N SER A 59 -1.38 8.18 1.42
CA SER A 59 -0.37 9.23 1.48
C SER A 59 -0.62 10.18 2.64
N LEU A 60 0.45 10.54 3.35
CA LEU A 60 0.45 11.57 4.37
C LEU A 60 0.95 12.90 3.83
N ASP A 61 0.79 13.14 2.55
CA ASP A 61 1.18 14.40 1.92
C ASP A 61 0.23 15.53 2.30
N ARG A 62 0.71 16.76 2.18
CA ARG A 62 -0.11 17.98 2.28
C ARG A 62 -0.42 18.53 0.91
N ASN A 63 0.47 18.29 -0.05
CA ASN A 63 0.44 18.92 -1.36
C ASN A 63 0.12 17.88 -2.42
N LYS A 64 -1.00 18.08 -3.11
CA LYS A 64 -1.46 17.12 -4.11
C LYS A 64 -0.48 16.99 -5.28
N THR A 65 0.12 18.10 -5.71
CA THR A 65 1.07 18.09 -6.82
C THR A 65 2.29 17.24 -6.51
N ASP A 66 2.84 17.38 -5.30
CA ASP A 66 4.00 16.59 -4.87
C ASP A 66 3.64 15.10 -4.79
N TRP A 67 2.46 14.79 -4.28
CA TRP A 67 1.96 13.44 -4.16
C TRP A 67 1.85 12.77 -5.54
N VAL A 68 1.15 13.41 -6.47
CA VAL A 68 0.97 12.87 -7.83
C VAL A 68 2.32 12.71 -8.52
N ARG A 69 3.20 13.69 -8.38
CA ARG A 69 4.53 13.64 -8.99
C ARG A 69 5.36 12.47 -8.46
N ALA A 70 5.26 12.18 -7.16
CA ALA A 70 5.98 11.06 -6.56
C ALA A 70 5.43 9.72 -7.04
N ILE A 71 4.11 9.59 -7.18
CA ILE A 71 3.48 8.38 -7.74
C ILE A 71 4.07 8.09 -9.12
N GLU A 72 4.18 9.11 -9.95
CA GLU A 72 4.73 8.96 -11.30
C GLU A 72 6.23 8.63 -11.28
N SER A 73 7.00 9.39 -10.49
CA SER A 73 8.46 9.19 -10.40
C SER A 73 8.85 7.82 -9.91
N ASP A 74 8.12 7.29 -8.95
CA ASP A 74 8.42 5.99 -8.35
C ASP A 74 7.69 4.85 -9.07
N ASN A 75 6.93 5.17 -10.11
CA ASN A 75 6.22 4.19 -10.93
C ASN A 75 5.28 3.30 -10.11
N LEU A 76 4.50 3.95 -9.21
CA LEU A 76 3.53 3.26 -8.37
C LEU A 76 2.26 3.04 -9.18
N LYS A 77 2.23 1.98 -9.96
CA LYS A 77 1.30 1.79 -11.08
C LYS A 77 -0.09 1.25 -10.72
N TRP A 78 -0.33 0.89 -9.47
CA TRP A 78 -1.67 0.46 -9.05
C TRP A 78 -2.60 1.66 -8.90
N ASP A 79 -3.92 1.38 -8.91
CA ASP A 79 -4.92 2.45 -8.93
C ASP A 79 -5.30 2.98 -7.55
N ASN A 80 -5.06 2.21 -6.50
CA ASN A 80 -5.58 2.49 -5.17
C ASN A 80 -4.67 3.45 -4.40
N HIS A 81 -4.70 4.72 -4.78
CA HIS A 81 -3.95 5.79 -4.13
C HIS A 81 -4.91 6.78 -3.51
N VAL A 82 -4.84 6.95 -2.20
CA VAL A 82 -5.69 7.88 -1.46
C VAL A 82 -4.87 8.80 -0.57
N SER A 83 -5.40 9.99 -0.32
CA SER A 83 -4.84 10.94 0.65
C SER A 83 -5.91 11.97 1.00
N ASP A 84 -6.02 12.30 2.29
CA ASP A 84 -6.85 13.43 2.70
C ASP A 84 -6.05 14.73 2.73
N LEU A 85 -4.76 14.69 2.40
CA LEU A 85 -3.84 15.82 2.34
C LEU A 85 -3.72 16.56 3.68
N LYS A 86 -3.86 15.82 4.77
CA LYS A 86 -3.83 16.37 6.12
C LYS A 86 -2.55 16.06 6.89
N PHE A 87 -1.51 15.56 6.22
CA PHE A 87 -0.23 15.27 6.83
C PHE A 87 -0.42 14.26 7.98
N TRP A 88 0.12 14.55 9.17
CA TRP A 88 -0.02 13.65 10.31
C TRP A 88 -1.42 13.64 10.91
N GLN A 89 -2.32 14.50 10.44
CA GLN A 89 -3.71 14.49 10.86
C GLN A 89 -4.59 13.64 9.95
N SER A 90 -3.97 12.81 9.11
CA SER A 90 -4.65 11.82 8.30
C SER A 90 -5.55 10.94 9.18
N GLU A 91 -6.82 10.81 8.79
CA GLU A 91 -7.75 9.97 9.53
C GLU A 91 -7.38 8.50 9.46
N ALA A 92 -6.93 8.03 8.30
CA ALA A 92 -6.50 6.63 8.14
C ALA A 92 -5.31 6.32 9.05
N ALA A 93 -4.33 7.24 9.13
CA ALA A 93 -3.18 7.06 10.02
C ALA A 93 -3.61 6.97 11.48
N ARG A 94 -4.61 7.76 11.86
CA ARG A 94 -5.16 7.72 13.21
C ARG A 94 -5.82 6.39 13.50
N ILE A 95 -6.66 5.91 12.57
CA ILE A 95 -7.38 4.66 12.73
C ILE A 95 -6.43 3.47 12.86
N TYR A 96 -5.36 3.46 12.07
CA TYR A 96 -4.36 2.38 12.11
C TYR A 96 -3.25 2.63 13.13
N ASN A 97 -3.35 3.73 13.88
CA ASN A 97 -2.35 4.11 14.89
C ASN A 97 -0.95 4.22 14.31
N VAL A 98 -0.83 4.86 13.15
CA VAL A 98 0.43 5.05 12.46
C VAL A 98 1.13 6.28 12.99
N ASN A 99 2.29 6.10 13.61
CA ASN A 99 3.08 7.18 14.20
C ASN A 99 4.38 7.45 13.47
N GLY A 100 4.73 6.61 12.50
CA GLY A 100 5.91 6.75 11.68
C GLY A 100 5.70 6.08 10.34
N ILE A 101 6.40 6.54 9.30
CA ILE A 101 6.32 5.97 7.97
C ILE A 101 7.73 5.70 7.44
N PRO A 102 7.92 4.68 6.56
CA PRO A 102 6.87 3.83 6.00
C PRO A 102 6.26 2.89 7.03
N ALA A 103 4.96 2.64 6.89
CA ALA A 103 4.26 1.65 7.72
C ALA A 103 3.35 0.85 6.80
N THR A 104 3.39 -0.47 6.91
CA THR A 104 2.58 -1.34 6.07
C THR A 104 1.82 -2.35 6.89
N PHE A 105 0.66 -2.72 6.37
CA PHE A 105 -0.19 -3.77 6.96
C PHE A 105 -0.62 -4.69 5.83
N LEU A 106 -0.38 -5.99 6.01
CA LEU A 106 -0.85 -6.98 5.04
C LEU A 106 -2.12 -7.60 5.58
N ILE A 107 -3.21 -7.52 4.80
CA ILE A 107 -4.48 -8.13 5.19
C ILE A 107 -4.84 -9.25 4.24
N ASP A 108 -5.54 -10.25 4.78
CA ASP A 108 -5.95 -11.42 4.01
C ASP A 108 -7.32 -11.20 3.34
N GLU A 109 -7.83 -12.25 2.70
CA GLU A 109 -9.10 -12.21 1.99
C GLU A 109 -10.30 -11.92 2.91
N GLU A 110 -10.16 -12.12 4.20
CA GLU A 110 -11.21 -11.85 5.18
C GLU A 110 -11.08 -10.48 5.85
N GLY A 111 -10.04 -9.73 5.49
CA GLY A 111 -9.79 -8.42 6.07
C GLY A 111 -8.99 -8.45 7.37
N THR A 112 -8.40 -9.59 7.72
CA THR A 112 -7.61 -9.74 8.94
C THR A 112 -6.16 -9.33 8.68
N ILE A 113 -5.58 -8.53 9.58
CA ILE A 113 -4.18 -8.16 9.50
C ILE A 113 -3.32 -9.38 9.84
N ILE A 114 -2.53 -9.84 8.87
CA ILE A 114 -1.69 -11.03 9.04
C ILE A 114 -0.21 -10.71 9.16
N ALA A 115 0.21 -9.49 8.82
CA ALA A 115 1.59 -9.06 8.97
C ALA A 115 1.68 -7.54 8.98
N LYS A 116 2.75 -7.00 9.58
CA LYS A 116 3.00 -5.56 9.65
C LYS A 116 4.44 -5.27 9.28
N ASN A 117 4.63 -4.13 8.63
CA ASN A 117 5.96 -3.56 8.36
C ASN A 117 6.91 -4.51 7.62
N LEU A 118 6.38 -5.22 6.64
CA LEU A 118 7.18 -6.07 5.77
C LEU A 118 7.99 -5.20 4.82
N ARG A 119 9.28 -5.47 4.72
CA ARG A 119 10.19 -4.68 3.88
C ARG A 119 11.11 -5.58 3.08
N GLY A 120 11.54 -5.07 1.92
CA GLY A 120 12.50 -5.76 1.07
C GLY A 120 12.02 -7.16 0.72
N GLY A 121 12.94 -8.11 0.84
CA GLY A 121 12.64 -9.51 0.50
C GLY A 121 11.63 -10.18 1.39
N THR A 122 11.40 -9.66 2.61
CA THR A 122 10.41 -10.23 3.54
C THR A 122 9.00 -10.09 3.00
N LEU A 123 8.69 -8.96 2.35
CA LEU A 123 7.39 -8.78 1.71
C LEU A 123 7.18 -9.83 0.63
N GLU A 124 8.15 -9.99 -0.25
CA GLU A 124 8.05 -10.95 -1.34
C GLU A 124 7.91 -12.38 -0.81
N SER A 125 8.73 -12.77 0.16
CA SER A 125 8.68 -14.14 0.70
C SER A 125 7.37 -14.43 1.44
N THR A 126 6.81 -13.44 2.12
CA THR A 126 5.52 -13.60 2.79
C THR A 126 4.40 -13.83 1.78
N LEU A 127 4.38 -13.05 0.70
CA LEU A 127 3.38 -13.22 -0.37
C LEU A 127 3.55 -14.56 -1.07
N GLU A 128 4.77 -15.00 -1.29
CA GLU A 128 5.07 -16.28 -1.94
C GLU A 128 4.41 -17.44 -1.19
N LYS A 129 4.43 -17.41 0.13
CA LYS A 129 3.83 -18.46 0.95
C LYS A 129 2.31 -18.56 0.81
N LEU A 130 1.66 -17.49 0.34
CA LEU A 130 0.21 -17.44 0.19
C LEU A 130 -0.25 -17.87 -1.20
N THR A 131 0.66 -18.03 -2.15
CA THR A 131 0.34 -18.47 -3.50
C THR A 131 0.09 -19.98 -3.56
N GLU A 132 -0.65 -20.38 -4.58
CA GLU A 132 -0.88 -21.81 -4.86
C GLU A 132 0.40 -22.54 -5.22
#